data_6d473c3548e479a2fcdebeac9037fe5f
#
_entry.id   6d473c3548e479a2fcdebeac9037fe5f
#
_cell.length_a   1.000
_cell.length_b   1.000
_cell.length_c   1.000
_cell.angle_alpha   90.00
_cell.angle_beta   90.00
_cell.angle_gamma   90.00
#
_symmetry.space_group_name_H-M   'P 1'
#
loop_
_entity.id
_entity.type
_entity.pdbx_description
1 polymer ?
#
loop_
_entity_poly.entity_id
_entity_poly.type
_entity_poly.pdbx_seq_one_letter_code
_entity_poly.pdbx_strand_id
1 'polypeptide(L)'
;MELGQVLEALPPLTDPNVLVGAGTGDDAAVYRIAPDRALVATVDFFTPIVDDPAAFGAIAAANSLSDVYAMGATPLFALSILAFPRQRLDTGLLGEMVAGGAAKLAEAGVPVVGGHSIDDPEPKFGYAVTGEVHPDRIVTNRGAEPGDLLYLTKPLGSGVVATAIKRGLCPPSLAAAAIAVMSALNREASVAMLKAGVHAATDVTGFGLLGHLRNLGVGAEIDARAVPFLEGVRELAAQDVFPDGTRRNHASLAAVVDWGGLPPTEQLLLADAQTSGGLLAAIPPAAAGVFESAFPAAARIGVVTGDGPLRIRP
;
A
#
# COMPACT_ATOMS: atom_id res chain seq x y z
N MET A 1 20.95 -7.89 0.10
CA MET A 1 21.16 -6.55 0.67
C MET A 1 19.78 -6.05 1.03
N GLU A 2 19.51 -5.81 2.29
CA GLU A 2 18.22 -5.29 2.71
C GLU A 2 18.15 -3.79 2.44
N LEU A 3 16.95 -3.26 2.11
CA LEU A 3 16.76 -1.84 1.80
C LEU A 3 17.31 -0.92 2.91
N GLY A 4 17.16 -1.33 4.18
CA GLY A 4 17.72 -0.61 5.32
C GLY A 4 19.23 -0.36 5.21
N GLN A 5 20.02 -1.34 4.75
CA GLN A 5 21.47 -1.19 4.56
C GLN A 5 21.84 -0.18 3.47
N VAL A 6 20.96 -0.01 2.47
CA VAL A 6 21.16 1.00 1.41
C VAL A 6 20.88 2.38 1.96
N LEU A 7 19.84 2.53 2.78
CA LEU A 7 19.46 3.80 3.39
C LEU A 7 20.49 4.29 4.43
N GLU A 8 21.22 3.38 5.10
CA GLU A 8 22.33 3.72 6.00
C GLU A 8 23.47 4.51 5.30
N ALA A 9 23.57 4.42 3.98
CA ALA A 9 24.54 5.19 3.20
C ALA A 9 24.15 6.67 2.99
N LEU A 10 22.90 7.03 3.33
CA LEU A 10 22.46 8.43 3.25
C LEU A 10 23.00 9.24 4.43
N PRO A 11 23.44 10.49 4.20
CA PRO A 11 23.86 11.36 5.30
C PRO A 11 22.68 11.64 6.22
N PRO A 12 22.94 11.86 7.52
CA PRO A 12 21.91 12.25 8.48
C PRO A 12 21.15 13.49 8.04
N LEU A 13 19.81 13.45 8.12
CA LEU A 13 18.97 14.60 7.85
C LEU A 13 19.08 15.62 8.99
N THR A 14 19.54 16.82 8.69
CA THR A 14 19.77 17.89 9.69
C THR A 14 18.86 19.10 9.48
N ASP A 15 18.12 19.17 8.37
CA ASP A 15 17.17 20.25 8.11
C ASP A 15 15.94 20.09 9.01
N PRO A 16 15.63 21.08 9.91
CA PRO A 16 14.50 21.04 10.80
C PRO A 16 13.14 21.10 10.08
N ASN A 17 13.13 21.41 8.79
CA ASN A 17 11.91 21.39 7.98
C ASN A 17 11.57 19.99 7.45
N VAL A 18 12.48 19.02 7.52
CA VAL A 18 12.16 17.62 7.25
C VAL A 18 11.42 17.06 8.46
N LEU A 19 10.10 16.92 8.35
CA LEU A 19 9.25 16.42 9.43
C LEU A 19 9.20 14.88 9.43
N VAL A 20 9.21 14.28 8.24
CA VAL A 20 9.26 12.83 8.01
C VAL A 20 10.26 12.58 6.88
N GLY A 21 11.20 11.68 7.09
CA GLY A 21 12.27 11.39 6.14
C GLY A 21 12.59 9.91 6.05
N ALA A 22 13.59 9.55 5.22
CA ALA A 22 13.94 8.15 4.91
C ALA A 22 14.23 7.26 6.13
N GLY A 23 14.65 7.83 7.26
CA GLY A 23 14.97 7.08 8.48
C GLY A 23 13.77 6.66 9.33
N THR A 24 12.57 7.19 9.06
CA THR A 24 11.37 6.89 9.85
C THR A 24 10.64 5.64 9.36
N GLY A 25 10.81 5.28 8.07
CA GLY A 25 10.10 4.16 7.44
C GLY A 25 8.62 4.42 7.21
N ASP A 26 8.22 5.69 7.20
CA ASP A 26 6.86 6.12 6.82
C ASP A 26 6.65 6.03 5.30
N ASP A 27 5.38 6.12 4.88
CA ASP A 27 4.97 5.90 3.49
C ASP A 27 5.48 7.01 2.55
N ALA A 28 5.60 8.27 3.04
CA ALA A 28 6.10 9.39 2.26
C ALA A 28 6.99 10.33 3.06
N ALA A 29 7.83 11.11 2.37
CA ALA A 29 8.57 12.20 2.97
C ALA A 29 7.68 13.43 3.20
N VAL A 30 7.91 14.16 4.31
CA VAL A 30 7.18 15.39 4.61
C VAL A 30 8.15 16.53 4.88
N TYR A 31 8.00 17.62 4.13
CA TYR A 31 8.84 18.82 4.23
C TYR A 31 8.00 20.05 4.51
N ARG A 32 8.28 20.75 5.61
CA ARG A 32 7.59 22.00 6.00
C ARG A 32 7.99 23.13 5.08
N ILE A 33 7.01 23.84 4.51
CA ILE A 33 7.22 25.03 3.66
C ILE A 33 6.68 26.31 4.29
N ALA A 34 5.79 26.18 5.28
CA ALA A 34 5.24 27.30 6.07
C ALA A 34 4.82 26.78 7.46
N PRO A 35 4.51 27.64 8.43
CA PRO A 35 4.08 27.21 9.77
C PRO A 35 2.86 26.26 9.76
N ASP A 36 1.95 26.43 8.80
CA ASP A 36 0.69 25.69 8.65
C ASP A 36 0.65 24.78 7.41
N ARG A 37 1.78 24.66 6.66
CA ARG A 37 1.84 23.90 5.40
C ARG A 37 3.10 23.05 5.29
N ALA A 38 2.92 21.79 4.91
CA ALA A 38 4.00 20.89 4.55
C ALA A 38 3.67 20.16 3.26
N LEU A 39 4.69 19.92 2.45
CA LEU A 39 4.59 19.06 1.26
C LEU A 39 4.81 17.60 1.67
N VAL A 40 3.99 16.72 1.10
CA VAL A 40 4.17 15.26 1.15
C VAL A 40 4.65 14.83 -0.22
N ALA A 41 5.73 14.06 -0.28
CA ALA A 41 6.34 13.63 -1.53
C ALA A 41 6.67 12.14 -1.49
N THR A 42 6.18 11.43 -2.49
CA THR A 42 6.47 9.99 -2.70
C THR A 42 6.77 9.69 -4.14
N VAL A 43 7.34 8.51 -4.39
CA VAL A 43 7.59 7.98 -5.72
C VAL A 43 7.41 6.47 -5.73
N ASP A 44 6.49 6.01 -6.58
CA ASP A 44 6.22 4.60 -6.79
C ASP A 44 6.14 4.26 -8.27
N PHE A 45 6.84 3.21 -8.67
CA PHE A 45 6.74 2.64 -10.01
C PHE A 45 7.10 1.15 -9.97
N PHE A 46 6.48 0.36 -10.82
CA PHE A 46 6.69 -1.09 -10.87
C PHE A 46 6.42 -1.67 -12.27
N THR A 47 6.78 -2.93 -12.44
CA THR A 47 6.57 -3.67 -13.68
C THR A 47 5.12 -4.11 -13.82
N PRO A 48 4.61 -4.39 -15.04
CA PRO A 48 3.24 -4.86 -15.26
C PRO A 48 2.90 -6.10 -14.43
N ILE A 49 1.75 -6.04 -13.78
CA ILE A 49 1.20 -7.10 -12.92
C ILE A 49 -0.11 -7.66 -13.46
N VAL A 50 -0.66 -7.02 -14.48
CA VAL A 50 -1.85 -7.44 -15.24
C VAL A 50 -1.58 -7.26 -16.73
N ASP A 51 -2.34 -7.97 -17.56
CA ASP A 51 -2.11 -7.98 -19.02
C ASP A 51 -2.74 -6.77 -19.72
N ASP A 52 -3.80 -6.18 -19.17
CA ASP A 52 -4.47 -4.99 -19.71
C ASP A 52 -3.65 -3.72 -19.41
N PRO A 53 -3.16 -3.00 -20.45
CA PRO A 53 -2.30 -1.83 -20.25
C PRO A 53 -3.01 -0.67 -19.53
N ALA A 54 -4.30 -0.44 -19.85
CA ALA A 54 -5.05 0.65 -19.22
C ALA A 54 -5.31 0.34 -17.74
N ALA A 55 -5.66 -0.92 -17.40
CA ALA A 55 -5.78 -1.37 -16.02
C ALA A 55 -4.45 -1.25 -15.27
N PHE A 56 -3.31 -1.64 -15.88
CA PHE A 56 -2.00 -1.46 -15.27
C PHE A 56 -1.71 0.01 -14.98
N GLY A 57 -1.99 0.90 -15.94
CA GLY A 57 -1.84 2.35 -15.74
C GLY A 57 -2.68 2.88 -14.59
N ALA A 58 -3.95 2.47 -14.50
CA ALA A 58 -4.86 2.86 -13.42
C ALA A 58 -4.38 2.36 -12.05
N ILE A 59 -3.88 1.11 -11.97
CA ILE A 59 -3.30 0.55 -10.74
C ILE A 59 -2.04 1.32 -10.33
N ALA A 60 -1.16 1.64 -11.28
CA ALA A 60 0.06 2.40 -11.01
C ALA A 60 -0.27 3.80 -10.42
N ALA A 61 -1.26 4.47 -10.95
CA ALA A 61 -1.73 5.76 -10.42
C ALA A 61 -2.35 5.63 -9.03
N ALA A 62 -3.22 4.63 -8.81
CA ALA A 62 -3.85 4.39 -7.52
C ALA A 62 -2.81 4.06 -6.43
N ASN A 63 -1.80 3.25 -6.77
CA ASN A 63 -0.70 2.90 -5.87
C ASN A 63 0.14 4.14 -5.51
N SER A 64 0.57 4.93 -6.50
CA SER A 64 1.39 6.12 -6.24
C SER A 64 0.66 7.21 -5.44
N LEU A 65 -0.67 7.26 -5.49
CA LEU A 65 -1.48 8.17 -4.68
C LEU A 65 -1.66 7.67 -3.24
N SER A 66 -1.49 6.37 -3.01
CA SER A 66 -1.85 5.70 -1.77
C SER A 66 -1.05 6.21 -0.57
N ASP A 67 0.26 6.39 -0.71
CA ASP A 67 1.14 6.95 0.33
C ASP A 67 0.66 8.32 0.81
N VAL A 68 0.25 9.18 -0.14
CA VAL A 68 -0.26 10.52 0.20
C VAL A 68 -1.53 10.41 1.03
N TYR A 69 -2.42 9.47 0.69
CA TYR A 69 -3.64 9.21 1.45
C TYR A 69 -3.35 8.58 2.82
N ALA A 70 -2.37 7.66 2.91
CA ALA A 70 -1.95 7.06 4.18
C ALA A 70 -1.42 8.10 5.16
N MET A 71 -0.66 9.09 4.66
CA MET A 71 -0.14 10.22 5.44
C MET A 71 -1.21 11.27 5.81
N GLY A 72 -2.48 11.06 5.47
CA GLY A 72 -3.56 11.99 5.73
C GLY A 72 -3.51 13.28 4.90
N ALA A 73 -2.76 13.26 3.80
CA ALA A 73 -2.53 14.41 2.94
C ALA A 73 -3.47 14.46 1.74
N THR A 74 -3.55 15.62 1.12
CA THR A 74 -4.29 15.84 -0.13
C THR A 74 -3.30 15.89 -1.29
N PRO A 75 -3.38 15.00 -2.29
CA PRO A 75 -2.51 15.04 -3.44
C PRO A 75 -2.80 16.28 -4.31
N LEU A 76 -1.75 16.94 -4.82
CA LEU A 76 -1.82 18.17 -5.60
C LEU A 76 -1.54 17.95 -7.07
N PHE A 77 -0.46 17.25 -7.41
CA PHE A 77 -0.05 16.96 -8.78
C PHE A 77 0.85 15.72 -8.84
N ALA A 78 1.02 15.18 -10.04
CA ALA A 78 1.88 14.04 -10.29
C ALA A 78 2.84 14.28 -11.47
N LEU A 79 4.01 13.63 -11.41
CA LEU A 79 4.97 13.48 -12.49
C LEU A 79 5.02 12.01 -12.90
N SER A 80 4.85 11.70 -14.17
CA SER A 80 4.94 10.32 -14.66
C SER A 80 6.38 9.82 -14.72
N ILE A 81 6.60 8.58 -14.31
CA ILE A 81 7.86 7.86 -14.44
C ILE A 81 7.61 6.68 -15.35
N LEU A 82 8.30 6.65 -16.47
CA LEU A 82 8.07 5.69 -17.54
C LEU A 82 9.39 5.07 -18.02
N ALA A 83 9.48 3.76 -17.96
CA ALA A 83 10.46 2.96 -18.66
C ALA A 83 9.71 2.05 -19.65
N PHE A 84 10.08 2.08 -20.95
CA PHE A 84 9.36 1.31 -21.94
C PHE A 84 10.30 0.93 -23.13
N PRO A 85 10.21 -0.32 -23.65
CA PRO A 85 11.06 -0.75 -24.72
C PRO A 85 10.71 -0.01 -26.02
N ARG A 86 11.71 0.70 -26.57
CA ARG A 86 11.57 1.52 -27.78
C ARG A 86 11.02 0.74 -28.98
N GLN A 87 11.34 -0.56 -29.05
CA GLN A 87 10.89 -1.45 -30.12
C GLN A 87 9.38 -1.75 -30.07
N ARG A 88 8.67 -1.37 -28.99
CA ARG A 88 7.23 -1.58 -28.81
C ARG A 88 6.42 -0.28 -28.78
N LEU A 89 6.99 0.86 -29.12
CA LEU A 89 6.30 2.15 -29.09
C LEU A 89 5.12 2.23 -30.06
N ASP A 90 5.18 1.52 -31.19
CA ASP A 90 4.17 1.47 -32.24
C ASP A 90 2.98 0.53 -31.93
N THR A 91 3.02 -0.22 -30.84
CA THR A 91 1.97 -1.19 -30.50
C THR A 91 0.70 -0.59 -29.89
N GLY A 92 0.68 0.70 -29.57
CA GLY A 92 -0.41 1.36 -28.85
C GLY A 92 -0.43 1.11 -27.35
N LEU A 93 0.23 0.07 -26.85
CA LEU A 93 0.23 -0.34 -25.43
C LEU A 93 0.64 0.79 -24.49
N LEU A 94 1.67 1.56 -24.87
CA LEU A 94 2.13 2.70 -24.09
C LEU A 94 1.02 3.76 -23.95
N GLY A 95 0.34 4.07 -25.06
CA GLY A 95 -0.76 5.06 -25.05
C GLY A 95 -1.89 4.64 -24.14
N GLU A 96 -2.30 3.37 -24.18
CA GLU A 96 -3.36 2.81 -23.33
C GLU A 96 -2.96 2.86 -21.85
N MET A 97 -1.72 2.47 -21.52
CA MET A 97 -1.18 2.51 -20.16
C MET A 97 -1.17 3.92 -19.58
N VAL A 98 -0.66 4.89 -20.34
CA VAL A 98 -0.62 6.30 -19.92
C VAL A 98 -2.05 6.87 -19.79
N ALA A 99 -2.96 6.54 -20.72
CA ALA A 99 -4.35 6.97 -20.65
C ALA A 99 -5.08 6.42 -19.43
N GLY A 100 -4.87 5.12 -19.08
CA GLY A 100 -5.45 4.51 -17.89
C GLY A 100 -4.97 5.20 -16.59
N GLY A 101 -3.67 5.47 -16.49
CA GLY A 101 -3.11 6.20 -15.35
C GLY A 101 -3.62 7.64 -15.25
N ALA A 102 -3.66 8.36 -16.38
CA ALA A 102 -4.17 9.74 -16.41
C ALA A 102 -5.66 9.82 -16.04
N ALA A 103 -6.48 8.87 -16.49
CA ALA A 103 -7.88 8.78 -16.10
C ALA A 103 -8.06 8.57 -14.59
N LYS A 104 -7.24 7.71 -13.98
CA LYS A 104 -7.28 7.46 -12.53
C LYS A 104 -6.82 8.68 -11.73
N LEU A 105 -5.77 9.37 -12.16
CA LEU A 105 -5.35 10.63 -11.54
C LEU A 105 -6.41 11.73 -11.68
N ALA A 106 -7.09 11.82 -12.84
CA ALA A 106 -8.20 12.75 -13.02
C ALA A 106 -9.38 12.44 -12.09
N GLU A 107 -9.70 11.16 -11.82
CA GLU A 107 -10.68 10.75 -10.80
C GLU A 107 -10.31 11.25 -9.41
N ALA A 108 -9.02 11.27 -9.10
CA ALA A 108 -8.49 11.84 -7.85
C ALA A 108 -8.46 13.38 -7.83
N GLY A 109 -8.70 14.04 -8.97
CA GLY A 109 -8.55 15.49 -9.13
C GLY A 109 -7.09 15.94 -9.25
N VAL A 110 -6.16 15.05 -9.63
CA VAL A 110 -4.72 15.27 -9.66
C VAL A 110 -4.22 15.40 -11.10
N PRO A 111 -3.72 16.57 -11.53
CA PRO A 111 -3.13 16.72 -12.85
C PRO A 111 -1.76 16.05 -12.97
N VAL A 112 -1.47 15.47 -14.14
CA VAL A 112 -0.12 15.08 -14.54
C VAL A 112 0.54 16.32 -15.16
N VAL A 113 1.55 16.86 -14.48
CA VAL A 113 2.17 18.13 -14.90
C VAL A 113 3.51 17.95 -15.63
N GLY A 114 3.94 16.71 -15.82
CA GLY A 114 5.19 16.37 -16.52
C GLY A 114 5.63 14.96 -16.19
N GLY A 115 6.92 14.69 -16.36
CA GLY A 115 7.49 13.40 -16.05
C GLY A 115 8.78 13.14 -16.83
N HIS A 116 9.27 11.90 -16.76
CA HIS A 116 10.46 11.44 -17.46
C HIS A 116 10.25 10.06 -18.07
N SER A 117 10.87 9.80 -19.21
CA SER A 117 10.83 8.49 -19.85
C SER A 117 12.22 8.03 -20.25
N ILE A 118 12.45 6.72 -20.15
CA ILE A 118 13.69 6.06 -20.57
C ILE A 118 13.37 4.85 -21.46
N ASP A 119 14.34 4.47 -22.29
CA ASP A 119 14.32 3.20 -23.02
C ASP A 119 14.81 2.08 -22.07
N ASP A 120 13.96 1.08 -21.83
CA ASP A 120 14.26 -0.05 -20.95
C ASP A 120 13.56 -1.31 -21.52
N PRO A 121 14.24 -2.46 -21.61
CA PRO A 121 13.65 -3.68 -22.14
C PRO A 121 12.45 -4.18 -21.32
N GLU A 122 12.36 -3.83 -20.04
CA GLU A 122 11.26 -4.19 -19.16
C GLU A 122 10.39 -2.96 -18.86
N PRO A 123 9.11 -2.93 -19.27
CA PRO A 123 8.21 -1.83 -18.97
C PRO A 123 8.12 -1.58 -17.46
N LYS A 124 8.20 -0.30 -17.06
CA LYS A 124 7.92 0.15 -15.69
C LYS A 124 7.12 1.44 -15.77
N PHE A 125 6.13 1.57 -14.91
CA PHE A 125 5.28 2.75 -14.88
C PHE A 125 4.87 3.10 -13.45
N GLY A 126 4.76 4.38 -13.21
CA GLY A 126 4.29 4.94 -11.96
C GLY A 126 4.42 6.45 -11.93
N TYR A 127 4.36 7.01 -10.74
CA TYR A 127 4.36 8.46 -10.57
C TYR A 127 5.16 8.88 -9.34
N ALA A 128 5.78 10.06 -9.44
CA ALA A 128 6.12 10.85 -8.28
C ALA A 128 4.92 11.75 -7.98
N VAL A 129 4.38 11.66 -6.77
CA VAL A 129 3.21 12.42 -6.34
C VAL A 129 3.63 13.42 -5.27
N THR A 130 3.16 14.66 -5.42
CA THR A 130 3.28 15.70 -4.40
C THR A 130 1.90 16.02 -3.84
N GLY A 131 1.78 15.99 -2.53
CA GLY A 131 0.60 16.36 -1.77
C GLY A 131 0.89 17.46 -0.76
N GLU A 132 -0.13 17.88 -0.04
CA GLU A 132 -0.06 18.90 1.00
C GLU A 132 -0.78 18.42 2.26
N VAL A 133 -0.21 18.76 3.43
CA VAL A 133 -0.80 18.48 4.73
C VAL A 133 -0.47 19.61 5.71
N HIS A 134 -1.32 19.84 6.71
CA HIS A 134 -0.97 20.68 7.85
C HIS A 134 0.05 19.94 8.73
N PRO A 135 1.17 20.57 9.17
CA PRO A 135 2.20 19.90 9.98
C PRO A 135 1.68 19.16 11.21
N ASP A 136 0.64 19.67 11.86
CA ASP A 136 0.05 19.06 13.07
C ASP A 136 -1.00 17.99 12.76
N ARG A 137 -1.22 17.65 11.49
CA ARG A 137 -2.21 16.65 11.03
C ARG A 137 -1.61 15.52 10.20
N ILE A 138 -0.29 15.41 10.23
CA ILE A 138 0.42 14.32 9.56
C ILE A 138 0.04 13.02 10.26
N VAL A 139 -0.45 12.06 9.50
CA VAL A 139 -0.58 10.67 9.95
C VAL A 139 0.72 9.96 9.63
N THR A 140 1.26 9.23 10.58
CA THR A 140 2.49 8.46 10.43
C THR A 140 2.25 6.99 10.79
N ASN A 141 3.25 6.15 10.50
CA ASN A 141 3.25 4.75 10.93
C ASN A 141 3.39 4.62 12.45
N ARG A 142 3.77 5.69 13.15
CA ARG A 142 3.93 5.72 14.59
C ARG A 142 2.78 6.42 15.27
N GLY A 143 2.48 6.04 16.52
CA GLY A 143 1.44 6.70 17.31
C GLY A 143 0.27 5.79 17.69
N ALA A 144 0.22 4.56 17.19
CA ALA A 144 -0.79 3.59 17.62
C ALA A 144 -0.67 3.30 19.13
N GLU A 145 -1.80 3.28 19.83
CA GLU A 145 -1.86 3.11 21.28
C GLU A 145 -2.46 1.76 21.66
N PRO A 146 -2.08 1.19 22.82
CA PRO A 146 -2.71 -0.03 23.31
C PRO A 146 -4.23 0.10 23.41
N GLY A 147 -4.96 -0.85 22.82
CA GLY A 147 -6.41 -0.84 22.74
C GLY A 147 -6.96 -0.29 21.42
N ASP A 148 -6.16 0.37 20.58
CA ASP A 148 -6.58 0.78 19.25
C ASP A 148 -7.05 -0.41 18.43
N LEU A 149 -8.13 -0.23 17.70
CA LEU A 149 -8.69 -1.23 16.81
C LEU A 149 -8.02 -1.14 15.44
N LEU A 150 -7.56 -2.27 14.94
CA LEU A 150 -6.91 -2.36 13.64
C LEU A 150 -7.93 -2.66 12.54
N TYR A 151 -7.99 -1.79 11.54
CA TYR A 151 -8.86 -1.92 10.38
C TYR A 151 -8.06 -2.05 9.10
N LEU A 152 -8.51 -2.93 8.20
CA LEU A 152 -8.00 -3.08 6.84
C LEU A 152 -9.09 -2.67 5.84
N THR A 153 -8.77 -1.79 4.89
CA THR A 153 -9.77 -1.14 4.03
C THR A 153 -9.97 -1.79 2.65
N LYS A 154 -9.09 -2.72 2.25
CA LYS A 154 -9.23 -3.55 1.05
C LYS A 154 -8.88 -5.00 1.35
N PRO A 155 -9.45 -5.97 0.63
CA PRO A 155 -9.07 -7.38 0.77
C PRO A 155 -7.64 -7.63 0.28
N LEU A 156 -7.00 -8.66 0.86
CA LEU A 156 -5.68 -9.15 0.45
C LEU A 156 -5.76 -10.14 -0.72
N GLY A 157 -4.59 -10.45 -1.29
CA GLY A 157 -4.44 -11.50 -2.29
C GLY A 157 -4.01 -11.00 -3.66
N SER A 158 -3.72 -9.71 -3.82
CA SER A 158 -3.29 -9.14 -5.11
C SER A 158 -1.97 -9.75 -5.62
N GLY A 159 -1.04 -10.12 -4.74
CA GLY A 159 0.20 -10.79 -5.11
C GLY A 159 -0.01 -12.22 -5.64
N VAL A 160 -0.86 -12.98 -4.97
CA VAL A 160 -1.29 -14.32 -5.46
C VAL A 160 -1.96 -14.20 -6.83
N VAL A 161 -2.88 -13.25 -6.99
CA VAL A 161 -3.61 -13.04 -8.26
C VAL A 161 -2.67 -12.61 -9.37
N ALA A 162 -1.78 -11.64 -9.15
CA ALA A 162 -0.79 -11.21 -10.14
C ALA A 162 0.12 -12.38 -10.59
N THR A 163 0.52 -13.24 -9.63
CA THR A 163 1.29 -14.45 -9.94
C THR A 163 0.48 -15.46 -10.74
N ALA A 164 -0.80 -15.63 -10.42
CA ALA A 164 -1.70 -16.51 -11.15
C ALA A 164 -1.95 -16.02 -12.59
N ILE A 165 -2.12 -14.70 -12.80
CA ILE A 165 -2.23 -14.09 -14.14
C ILE A 165 -0.97 -14.42 -14.95
N LYS A 166 0.21 -14.12 -14.40
CA LYS A 166 1.50 -14.39 -15.06
C LYS A 166 1.70 -15.87 -15.43
N ARG A 167 1.12 -16.81 -14.66
CA ARG A 167 1.20 -18.25 -14.90
C ARG A 167 0.04 -18.78 -15.77
N GLY A 168 -0.91 -17.95 -16.18
CA GLY A 168 -2.09 -18.39 -16.93
C GLY A 168 -3.09 -19.23 -16.12
N LEU A 169 -3.09 -19.10 -14.79
CA LEU A 169 -3.91 -19.87 -13.85
C LEU A 169 -5.08 -19.05 -13.26
N CYS A 170 -5.13 -17.74 -13.50
CA CYS A 170 -6.13 -16.87 -12.89
C CYS A 170 -7.47 -16.94 -13.61
N PRO A 171 -8.59 -17.25 -12.94
CA PRO A 171 -9.91 -17.09 -13.53
C PRO A 171 -10.17 -15.64 -13.94
N PRO A 172 -10.79 -15.37 -15.11
CA PRO A 172 -11.06 -14.00 -15.57
C PRO A 172 -11.86 -13.16 -14.58
N SER A 173 -12.83 -13.74 -13.87
CA SER A 173 -13.62 -13.04 -12.84
C SER A 173 -12.77 -12.60 -11.65
N LEU A 174 -11.81 -13.43 -11.20
CA LEU A 174 -10.90 -13.08 -10.12
C LEU A 174 -9.89 -12.03 -10.57
N ALA A 175 -9.37 -12.11 -11.80
CA ALA A 175 -8.51 -11.06 -12.36
C ALA A 175 -9.23 -9.71 -12.39
N ALA A 176 -10.48 -9.67 -12.87
CA ALA A 176 -11.30 -8.45 -12.90
C ALA A 176 -11.56 -7.88 -11.49
N ALA A 177 -11.87 -8.74 -10.51
CA ALA A 177 -12.06 -8.33 -9.11
C ALA A 177 -10.77 -7.74 -8.51
N ALA A 178 -9.63 -8.37 -8.76
CA ALA A 178 -8.34 -7.88 -8.28
C ALA A 178 -7.96 -6.54 -8.93
N ILE A 179 -8.18 -6.36 -10.24
CA ILE A 179 -7.97 -5.09 -10.93
C ILE A 179 -8.86 -4.00 -10.31
N ALA A 180 -10.14 -4.28 -10.04
CA ALA A 180 -11.04 -3.32 -9.41
C ALA A 180 -10.55 -2.89 -8.01
N VAL A 181 -10.08 -3.84 -7.19
CA VAL A 181 -9.53 -3.56 -5.86
C VAL A 181 -8.24 -2.77 -5.94
N MET A 182 -7.29 -3.17 -6.79
CA MET A 182 -6.00 -2.50 -6.93
C MET A 182 -6.14 -1.09 -7.53
N SER A 183 -7.08 -0.85 -8.46
CA SER A 183 -7.32 0.45 -9.05
C SER A 183 -8.24 1.37 -8.21
N ALA A 184 -8.84 0.88 -7.13
CA ALA A 184 -9.61 1.70 -6.21
C ALA A 184 -8.70 2.65 -5.42
N LEU A 185 -9.10 3.94 -5.34
CA LEU A 185 -8.37 4.95 -4.56
C LEU A 185 -8.59 4.75 -3.06
N ASN A 186 -7.54 4.97 -2.26
CA ASN A 186 -7.63 4.97 -0.81
C ASN A 186 -8.16 6.29 -0.22
N ARG A 187 -8.62 7.22 -1.06
CA ARG A 187 -9.12 8.55 -0.67
C ARG A 187 -10.25 8.51 0.36
N GLU A 188 -11.28 7.71 0.11
CA GLU A 188 -12.45 7.67 1.01
C GLU A 188 -12.10 7.05 2.36
N ALA A 189 -11.25 6.02 2.36
CA ALA A 189 -10.72 5.42 3.58
C ALA A 189 -9.88 6.42 4.38
N SER A 190 -9.03 7.21 3.70
CA SER A 190 -8.24 8.28 4.31
C SER A 190 -9.13 9.34 4.97
N VAL A 191 -10.14 9.83 4.26
CA VAL A 191 -11.11 10.81 4.82
C VAL A 191 -11.82 10.23 6.05
N ALA A 192 -12.20 8.96 6.01
CA ALA A 192 -12.87 8.30 7.13
C ALA A 192 -11.97 8.14 8.35
N MET A 193 -10.70 7.72 8.16
CA MET A 193 -9.75 7.57 9.27
C MET A 193 -9.39 8.92 9.92
N LEU A 194 -9.24 9.98 9.12
CA LEU A 194 -9.01 11.33 9.65
C LEU A 194 -10.20 11.84 10.46
N LYS A 195 -11.43 11.60 9.99
CA LYS A 195 -12.65 11.94 10.73
C LYS A 195 -12.76 11.20 12.06
N ALA A 196 -12.26 9.97 12.13
CA ALA A 196 -12.23 9.16 13.34
C ALA A 196 -11.06 9.49 14.27
N GLY A 197 -10.15 10.39 13.90
CA GLY A 197 -8.99 10.71 14.71
C GLY A 197 -8.02 9.53 14.81
N VAL A 198 -7.65 8.94 13.66
CA VAL A 198 -6.67 7.87 13.54
C VAL A 198 -5.38 8.18 14.28
N HIS A 199 -4.83 7.22 15.02
CA HIS A 199 -3.56 7.39 15.73
C HIS A 199 -2.34 7.04 14.86
N ALA A 200 -2.45 6.01 14.01
CA ALA A 200 -1.43 5.62 13.05
C ALA A 200 -2.06 4.94 11.84
N ALA A 201 -1.44 5.06 10.68
CA ALA A 201 -1.86 4.36 9.49
C ALA A 201 -0.67 4.13 8.55
N THR A 202 -0.81 3.13 7.68
CA THR A 202 0.06 2.86 6.53
C THR A 202 -0.79 2.23 5.43
N ASP A 203 -0.36 2.29 4.19
CA ASP A 203 -0.95 1.45 3.16
C ASP A 203 -0.28 0.06 3.13
N VAL A 204 -0.99 -0.94 2.63
CA VAL A 204 -0.49 -2.32 2.61
C VAL A 204 -0.02 -2.66 1.21
N THR A 205 1.30 -2.70 1.01
CA THR A 205 1.93 -2.98 -0.28
C THR A 205 2.91 -4.16 -0.22
N GLY A 206 4.09 -4.02 -0.76
CA GLY A 206 5.04 -5.11 -1.03
C GLY A 206 5.51 -5.93 0.18
N PHE A 207 5.47 -5.38 1.39
CA PHE A 207 5.81 -6.12 2.61
C PHE A 207 4.66 -6.95 3.18
N GLY A 208 3.45 -6.86 2.59
CA GLY A 208 2.25 -7.54 3.04
C GLY A 208 1.69 -6.98 4.36
N LEU A 209 0.52 -7.47 4.77
CA LEU A 209 -0.18 -6.96 5.96
C LEU A 209 0.73 -6.93 7.20
N LEU A 210 1.39 -8.04 7.51
CA LEU A 210 2.16 -8.17 8.76
C LEU A 210 3.48 -7.41 8.71
N GLY A 211 4.09 -7.23 7.53
CA GLY A 211 5.27 -6.39 7.36
C GLY A 211 4.96 -4.92 7.61
N HIS A 212 3.85 -4.41 7.06
CA HIS A 212 3.39 -3.06 7.30
C HIS A 212 2.90 -2.86 8.74
N LEU A 213 2.20 -3.82 9.33
CA LEU A 213 1.83 -3.77 10.75
C LEU A 213 3.06 -3.68 11.67
N ARG A 214 4.14 -4.39 11.35
CA ARG A 214 5.42 -4.28 12.08
C ARG A 214 5.99 -2.86 12.03
N ASN A 215 5.79 -2.13 10.94
CA ASN A 215 6.27 -0.75 10.80
C ASN A 215 5.55 0.22 11.74
N LEU A 216 4.34 -0.11 12.23
CA LEU A 216 3.68 0.68 13.27
C LEU A 216 4.46 0.65 14.60
N GLY A 217 5.38 -0.30 14.76
CA GLY A 217 6.28 -0.37 15.92
C GLY A 217 5.60 -0.78 17.22
N VAL A 218 4.47 -1.47 17.14
CA VAL A 218 3.64 -1.93 18.28
C VAL A 218 3.40 -3.43 18.20
N GLY A 219 3.15 -4.07 19.35
CA GLY A 219 2.55 -5.40 19.39
C GLY A 219 1.07 -5.34 19.04
N ALA A 220 0.56 -6.39 18.42
CA ALA A 220 -0.84 -6.49 18.05
C ALA A 220 -1.34 -7.94 18.07
N GLU A 221 -2.65 -8.09 18.23
CA GLU A 221 -3.35 -9.36 18.06
C GLU A 221 -4.28 -9.27 16.85
N ILE A 222 -4.08 -10.16 15.88
CA ILE A 222 -4.83 -10.23 14.61
C ILE A 222 -5.70 -11.49 14.62
N ASP A 223 -6.98 -11.34 14.34
CA ASP A 223 -7.91 -12.45 14.06
C ASP A 223 -7.78 -12.81 12.57
N ALA A 224 -7.15 -13.97 12.28
CA ALA A 224 -6.93 -14.41 10.91
C ALA A 224 -8.24 -14.60 10.11
N ARG A 225 -9.34 -14.93 10.79
CA ARG A 225 -10.67 -15.10 10.17
C ARG A 225 -11.31 -13.79 9.76
N ALA A 226 -10.95 -12.70 10.44
CA ALA A 226 -11.47 -11.38 10.16
C ALA A 226 -10.73 -10.68 9.00
N VAL A 227 -9.55 -11.18 8.60
CA VAL A 227 -8.80 -10.62 7.47
C VAL A 227 -9.50 -10.96 6.15
N PRO A 228 -9.96 -9.96 5.38
CA PRO A 228 -10.65 -10.20 4.12
C PRO A 228 -9.64 -10.59 3.01
N PHE A 229 -10.03 -11.54 2.18
CA PHE A 229 -9.30 -11.94 0.98
C PHE A 229 -10.20 -11.86 -0.24
N LEU A 230 -9.60 -11.63 -1.42
CA LEU A 230 -10.29 -11.79 -2.69
C LEU A 230 -10.82 -13.23 -2.82
N GLU A 231 -12.06 -13.37 -3.25
CA GLU A 231 -12.69 -14.68 -3.45
C GLU A 231 -11.93 -15.51 -4.51
N GLY A 232 -11.57 -16.74 -4.18
CA GLY A 232 -10.77 -17.62 -5.05
C GLY A 232 -9.26 -17.57 -4.80
N VAL A 233 -8.77 -16.67 -3.94
CA VAL A 233 -7.33 -16.58 -3.63
C VAL A 233 -6.84 -17.78 -2.83
N ARG A 234 -7.66 -18.32 -1.91
CA ARG A 234 -7.29 -19.50 -1.11
C ARG A 234 -7.13 -20.75 -1.96
N GLU A 235 -7.91 -20.91 -3.01
CA GLU A 235 -7.82 -22.01 -3.98
C GLU A 235 -6.51 -21.94 -4.79
N LEU A 236 -6.04 -20.74 -5.15
CA LEU A 236 -4.74 -20.54 -5.79
C LEU A 236 -3.59 -20.76 -4.80
N ALA A 237 -3.74 -20.28 -3.57
CA ALA A 237 -2.77 -20.49 -2.50
C ALA A 237 -2.58 -21.98 -2.16
N ALA A 238 -3.66 -22.77 -2.18
CA ALA A 238 -3.60 -24.23 -2.01
C ALA A 238 -2.81 -24.94 -3.12
N GLN A 239 -2.67 -24.31 -4.30
CA GLN A 239 -1.84 -24.77 -5.42
C GLN A 239 -0.42 -24.19 -5.39
N ASP A 240 -0.02 -23.58 -4.28
CA ASP A 240 1.30 -22.96 -4.09
C ASP A 240 1.58 -21.80 -5.07
N VAL A 241 0.53 -21.07 -5.46
CA VAL A 241 0.64 -19.90 -6.34
C VAL A 241 0.93 -18.65 -5.48
N PHE A 242 2.20 -18.41 -5.19
CA PHE A 242 2.68 -17.26 -4.45
C PHE A 242 3.82 -16.55 -5.20
N PRO A 243 3.94 -15.23 -5.12
CA PRO A 243 5.14 -14.53 -5.57
C PRO A 243 6.33 -14.79 -4.62
N ASP A 244 7.55 -14.66 -5.16
CA ASP A 244 8.77 -14.80 -4.34
C ASP A 244 8.84 -13.76 -3.21
N GLY A 245 8.24 -12.58 -3.42
CA GLY A 245 8.09 -11.53 -2.40
C GLY A 245 7.40 -12.04 -1.15
N THR A 246 6.28 -12.74 -1.30
CA THR A 246 5.51 -13.32 -0.20
C THR A 246 6.33 -14.31 0.62
N ARG A 247 7.13 -15.15 -0.02
CA ARG A 247 8.01 -16.10 0.69
C ARG A 247 9.11 -15.39 1.47
N ARG A 248 9.69 -14.32 0.89
CA ARG A 248 10.68 -13.49 1.60
C ARG A 248 10.05 -12.76 2.79
N ASN A 249 8.85 -12.20 2.62
CA ASN A 249 8.10 -11.57 3.70
C ASN A 249 7.85 -12.55 4.84
N HIS A 250 7.30 -13.74 4.54
CA HIS A 250 7.05 -14.77 5.53
C HIS A 250 8.32 -15.17 6.30
N ALA A 251 9.43 -15.37 5.60
CA ALA A 251 10.71 -15.70 6.22
C ALA A 251 11.21 -14.58 7.16
N SER A 252 11.03 -13.31 6.78
CA SER A 252 11.43 -12.16 7.62
C SER A 252 10.57 -11.97 8.87
N LEU A 253 9.35 -12.52 8.87
CA LEU A 253 8.40 -12.45 9.98
C LEU A 253 8.59 -13.57 11.01
N ALA A 254 9.35 -14.62 10.70
CA ALA A 254 9.47 -15.82 11.52
C ALA A 254 9.93 -15.56 12.96
N ALA A 255 10.75 -14.51 13.20
CA ALA A 255 11.28 -14.17 14.52
C ALA A 255 10.38 -13.20 15.30
N VAL A 256 9.37 -12.58 14.66
CA VAL A 256 8.60 -11.47 15.25
C VAL A 256 7.10 -11.73 15.29
N VAL A 257 6.62 -12.80 14.67
CA VAL A 257 5.20 -13.19 14.65
C VAL A 257 5.00 -14.52 15.38
N ASP A 258 4.10 -14.50 16.36
CA ASP A 258 3.53 -15.72 16.93
C ASP A 258 2.32 -16.12 16.08
N TRP A 259 2.47 -17.18 15.31
CA TRP A 259 1.46 -17.65 14.36
C TRP A 259 0.29 -18.40 14.98
N GLY A 260 0.31 -18.68 16.29
CA GLY A 260 -0.79 -19.31 17.02
C GLY A 260 -1.24 -20.68 16.48
N GLY A 261 -0.38 -21.39 15.73
CA GLY A 261 -0.71 -22.65 15.08
C GLY A 261 -1.44 -22.52 13.74
N LEU A 262 -1.49 -21.32 13.15
CA LEU A 262 -2.07 -21.09 11.83
C LEU A 262 -1.37 -21.96 10.76
N PRO A 263 -2.11 -22.61 9.83
CA PRO A 263 -1.52 -23.43 8.78
C PRO A 263 -0.54 -22.64 7.89
N PRO A 264 0.55 -23.25 7.36
CA PRO A 264 1.56 -22.53 6.57
C PRO A 264 1.01 -21.77 5.37
N THR A 265 -0.01 -22.28 4.68
CA THR A 265 -0.64 -21.58 3.55
C THR A 265 -1.33 -20.29 4.01
N GLU A 266 -2.02 -20.32 5.15
CA GLU A 266 -2.66 -19.11 5.72
C GLU A 266 -1.61 -18.10 6.23
N GLN A 267 -0.48 -18.59 6.77
CA GLN A 267 0.66 -17.71 7.12
C GLN A 267 1.20 -16.98 5.90
N LEU A 268 1.37 -17.70 4.76
CA LEU A 268 1.79 -17.10 3.50
C LEU A 268 0.76 -16.08 2.98
N LEU A 269 -0.53 -16.35 3.10
CA LEU A 269 -1.59 -15.41 2.71
C LEU A 269 -1.54 -14.10 3.52
N LEU A 270 -1.29 -14.16 4.84
CA LEU A 270 -1.14 -12.97 5.68
C LEU A 270 0.18 -12.21 5.39
N ALA A 271 1.17 -12.88 4.83
CA ALA A 271 2.44 -12.29 4.40
C ALA A 271 2.45 -11.92 2.91
N ASP A 272 1.32 -12.11 2.18
CA ASP A 272 1.28 -11.90 0.74
C ASP A 272 1.61 -10.46 0.35
N ALA A 273 2.59 -10.31 -0.56
CA ALA A 273 3.00 -9.02 -1.07
C ALA A 273 1.85 -8.41 -1.88
N GLN A 274 1.36 -7.24 -1.47
CA GLN A 274 0.26 -6.57 -2.13
C GLN A 274 0.76 -5.54 -3.15
N THR A 275 -0.05 -5.27 -4.16
CA THR A 275 0.07 -4.10 -5.04
C THR A 275 -1.18 -3.26 -4.85
N SER A 276 -0.99 -1.98 -4.56
CA SER A 276 -2.09 -1.01 -4.36
C SER A 276 -3.16 -1.52 -3.38
N GLY A 277 -2.71 -2.02 -2.23
CA GLY A 277 -3.58 -2.52 -1.17
C GLY A 277 -4.35 -1.41 -0.45
N GLY A 278 -5.08 -1.80 0.58
CA GLY A 278 -5.84 -0.89 1.42
C GLY A 278 -4.98 -0.21 2.49
N LEU A 279 -5.59 0.72 3.21
CA LEU A 279 -5.00 1.28 4.41
C LEU A 279 -5.16 0.29 5.58
N LEU A 280 -4.11 0.17 6.37
CA LEU A 280 -4.12 -0.40 7.71
C LEU A 280 -4.15 0.77 8.70
N ALA A 281 -5.25 0.92 9.43
CA ALA A 281 -5.46 2.06 10.32
C ALA A 281 -5.66 1.60 11.76
N ALA A 282 -5.00 2.28 12.71
CA ALA A 282 -5.18 2.14 14.15
C ALA A 282 -6.18 3.21 14.64
N ILE A 283 -7.40 2.79 14.94
CA ILE A 283 -8.52 3.67 15.29
C ILE A 283 -8.82 3.57 16.78
N PRO A 284 -8.92 4.69 17.51
CA PRO A 284 -9.34 4.69 18.91
C PRO A 284 -10.68 3.97 19.10
N PRO A 285 -10.85 3.10 20.11
CA PRO A 285 -12.10 2.36 20.32
C PRO A 285 -13.33 3.25 20.40
N ALA A 286 -13.20 4.44 21.01
CA ALA A 286 -14.29 5.40 21.11
C ALA A 286 -14.77 5.97 19.77
N ALA A 287 -13.90 5.94 18.73
CA ALA A 287 -14.20 6.44 17.40
C ALA A 287 -14.52 5.34 16.38
N ALA A 288 -14.54 4.07 16.78
CA ALA A 288 -14.81 2.93 15.90
C ALA A 288 -16.11 3.10 15.10
N GLY A 289 -17.20 3.45 15.77
CA GLY A 289 -18.50 3.67 15.11
C GLY A 289 -18.50 4.84 14.11
N VAL A 290 -17.66 5.87 14.33
CA VAL A 290 -17.48 6.97 13.38
C VAL A 290 -16.79 6.46 12.12
N PHE A 291 -15.71 5.68 12.28
CA PHE A 291 -14.97 5.10 11.16
C PHE A 291 -15.83 4.11 10.35
N GLU A 292 -16.47 3.13 11.04
CA GLU A 292 -17.31 2.10 10.42
C GLU A 292 -18.50 2.71 9.67
N SER A 293 -19.11 3.77 10.21
CA SER A 293 -20.18 4.49 9.52
C SER A 293 -19.70 5.27 8.30
N ALA A 294 -18.47 5.82 8.34
CA ALA A 294 -17.91 6.59 7.24
C ALA A 294 -17.32 5.70 6.14
N PHE A 295 -16.81 4.52 6.49
CA PHE A 295 -16.26 3.54 5.54
C PHE A 295 -16.70 2.11 5.92
N PRO A 296 -17.95 1.71 5.61
CA PRO A 296 -18.51 0.41 6.00
C PRO A 296 -17.81 -0.82 5.42
N ALA A 297 -17.01 -0.64 4.37
CA ALA A 297 -16.24 -1.72 3.74
C ALA A 297 -14.98 -2.12 4.53
N ALA A 298 -14.57 -1.34 5.54
CA ALA A 298 -13.41 -1.69 6.36
C ALA A 298 -13.67 -2.94 7.19
N ALA A 299 -12.69 -3.84 7.22
CA ALA A 299 -12.72 -5.00 8.10
C ALA A 299 -11.93 -4.70 9.38
N ARG A 300 -12.56 -4.86 10.54
CA ARG A 300 -11.85 -4.84 11.82
C ARG A 300 -11.11 -6.17 11.98
N ILE A 301 -9.78 -6.14 11.92
CA ILE A 301 -8.94 -7.34 11.85
C ILE A 301 -8.19 -7.64 13.15
N GLY A 302 -8.18 -6.74 14.13
CA GLY A 302 -7.40 -6.95 15.35
C GLY A 302 -7.39 -5.77 16.29
N VAL A 303 -6.45 -5.79 17.20
CA VAL A 303 -6.25 -4.78 18.25
C VAL A 303 -4.76 -4.59 18.55
N VAL A 304 -4.34 -3.37 18.82
CA VAL A 304 -3.01 -3.03 19.32
C VAL A 304 -2.89 -3.45 20.78
N THR A 305 -1.83 -4.18 21.12
CA THR A 305 -1.61 -4.69 22.50
C THR A 305 -0.53 -3.92 23.28
N GLY A 306 0.17 -2.99 22.62
CA GLY A 306 1.30 -2.24 23.19
C GLY A 306 2.64 -2.83 22.74
N ASP A 307 3.62 -2.89 23.65
CA ASP A 307 4.90 -3.51 23.35
C ASP A 307 4.76 -5.03 23.27
N GLY A 308 5.43 -5.65 22.30
CA GLY A 308 5.43 -7.11 22.17
C GLY A 308 5.41 -7.62 20.74
N PRO A 309 5.30 -8.95 20.58
CA PRO A 309 5.22 -9.56 19.26
C PRO A 309 3.85 -9.33 18.60
N LEU A 310 3.80 -9.53 17.28
CA LEU A 310 2.55 -9.72 16.57
C LEU A 310 2.03 -11.14 16.86
N ARG A 311 0.77 -11.26 17.27
CA ARG A 311 0.12 -12.55 17.55
C ARG A 311 -1.04 -12.77 16.60
N ILE A 312 -1.10 -13.98 16.03
CA ILE A 312 -2.21 -14.37 15.15
C ILE A 312 -3.11 -15.33 15.91
N ARG A 313 -4.41 -15.00 15.97
CA ARG A 313 -5.46 -15.92 16.39
C ARG A 313 -6.02 -16.60 15.14
N PRO A 314 -5.99 -17.96 15.09
CA PRO A 314 -6.55 -18.74 13.99
C PRO A 314 -8.07 -18.64 13.85
#